data_473a9f0822eb29bc475052305c9ffc3b
#
_entry.id   473a9f0822eb29bc475052305c9ffc3b
#
_cell.length_a   1.000
_cell.length_b   1.000
_cell.length_c   1.000
_cell.angle_alpha   90.00
_cell.angle_beta   90.00
_cell.angle_gamma   90.00
#
_symmetry.space_group_name_H-M   'P 1'
#
loop_
_entity.id
_entity.type
_entity.pdbx_description
1 polymer ?
#
loop_
_entity_poly.entity_id
_entity_poly.type
_entity_poly.pdbx_seq_one_letter_code
_entity_poly.pdbx_strand_id
1 'polypeptide(L)'
;YQFVGIMQKFPNHFHDCYVVGFVEKGNRHLSCRGDEYDMEPGDMLLLNPRDNHTCESRDGQPLDYRCLNIDADVMVRAVKEVIGCSYLPNFEKPVAFQSEMVESLRTLHQSVMKKETEFLKEELFYILIEQLVKEYTNNQPLLKSRFSEPIKLVKKHLDDNFINQISLDSLSELAQMNKYTLIRNFARSFGITPYQYLETIRVNHAK
;
A
#
# COMPACT_ATOMS: atom_id res chain seq x y z
N TYR A 1 2.54 -3.80 -11.67
CA TYR A 1 2.75 -3.56 -13.11
C TYR A 1 3.32 -2.17 -13.35
N GLN A 2 4.04 -2.05 -14.47
CA GLN A 2 4.60 -0.79 -14.93
C GLN A 2 4.36 -0.69 -16.44
N PHE A 3 3.72 0.39 -16.86
CA PHE A 3 3.47 0.72 -18.25
C PHE A 3 4.20 2.02 -18.57
N VAL A 4 4.97 2.03 -19.66
CA VAL A 4 5.76 3.19 -20.11
C VAL A 4 5.52 3.43 -21.57
N GLY A 5 5.19 4.66 -21.94
CA GLY A 5 5.02 5.07 -23.33
C GLY A 5 3.78 4.50 -24.03
N ILE A 6 2.72 4.16 -23.29
CA ILE A 6 1.52 3.55 -23.86
C ILE A 6 0.68 4.59 -24.59
N MET A 7 0.43 4.34 -25.87
CA MET A 7 -0.40 5.19 -26.75
C MET A 7 -1.80 4.62 -26.96
N GLN A 8 -1.94 3.32 -26.89
CA GLN A 8 -3.19 2.64 -27.22
C GLN A 8 -4.29 2.87 -26.20
N LYS A 9 -5.53 2.79 -26.66
CA LYS A 9 -6.72 2.75 -25.85
C LYS A 9 -6.82 1.41 -25.12
N PHE A 10 -7.20 1.43 -23.86
CA PHE A 10 -7.65 0.25 -23.14
C PHE A 10 -9.17 0.10 -23.38
N PRO A 11 -9.62 -0.93 -24.12
CA PRO A 11 -11.03 -1.15 -24.39
C PRO A 11 -11.78 -1.46 -23.10
N ASN A 12 -13.12 -1.51 -23.16
CA ASN A 12 -13.94 -1.85 -21.99
C ASN A 12 -13.59 -3.25 -21.45
N HIS A 13 -13.16 -3.30 -20.20
CA HIS A 13 -12.76 -4.52 -19.51
C HIS A 13 -12.89 -4.36 -18.00
N PHE A 14 -12.68 -5.43 -17.27
CA PHE A 14 -12.60 -5.44 -15.80
C PHE A 14 -11.45 -6.34 -15.34
N HIS A 15 -11.12 -6.25 -14.06
CA HIS A 15 -10.18 -7.12 -13.36
C HIS A 15 -10.89 -7.87 -12.24
N ASP A 16 -10.50 -9.10 -11.93
CA ASP A 16 -11.00 -9.86 -10.77
C ASP A 16 -10.27 -9.50 -9.46
N CYS A 17 -9.35 -8.56 -9.51
CA CYS A 17 -8.57 -8.02 -8.39
C CYS A 17 -8.81 -6.53 -8.20
N TYR A 18 -8.40 -5.99 -7.06
CA TYR A 18 -8.27 -4.55 -6.89
C TYR A 18 -7.11 -4.02 -7.74
N VAL A 19 -7.32 -2.88 -8.38
CA VAL A 19 -6.23 -2.15 -9.06
C VAL A 19 -6.03 -0.83 -8.35
N VAL A 20 -4.86 -0.66 -7.76
CA VAL A 20 -4.43 0.59 -7.14
C VAL A 20 -3.24 1.11 -7.93
N GLY A 21 -3.42 2.21 -8.63
CA GLY A 21 -2.41 2.73 -9.53
C GLY A 21 -2.35 4.25 -9.54
N PHE A 22 -1.35 4.81 -10.21
CA PHE A 22 -1.16 6.24 -10.35
C PHE A 22 -0.55 6.60 -11.69
N VAL A 23 -0.89 7.80 -12.17
CA VAL A 23 -0.35 8.37 -13.40
C VAL A 23 0.96 9.08 -13.10
N GLU A 24 2.04 8.66 -13.78
CA GLU A 24 3.34 9.34 -13.73
C GLU A 24 3.48 10.40 -14.82
N LYS A 25 2.90 10.12 -16.01
CA LYS A 25 2.99 11.00 -17.17
C LYS A 25 1.85 10.77 -18.14
N GLY A 26 1.43 11.83 -18.84
CA GLY A 26 0.34 11.80 -19.82
C GLY A 26 -1.03 11.96 -19.18
N ASN A 27 -2.02 12.31 -19.99
CA ASN A 27 -3.39 12.52 -19.55
C ASN A 27 -4.29 11.41 -20.07
N ARG A 28 -5.25 11.00 -19.29
CA ARG A 28 -6.18 9.92 -19.63
C ARG A 28 -7.63 10.28 -19.34
N HIS A 29 -8.47 9.86 -20.23
CA HIS A 29 -9.91 9.85 -20.04
C HIS A 29 -10.34 8.46 -19.64
N LEU A 30 -10.90 8.33 -18.43
CA LEU A 30 -11.37 7.10 -17.83
C LEU A 30 -12.89 7.13 -17.77
N SER A 31 -13.54 6.12 -18.36
CA SER A 31 -14.97 5.84 -18.11
C SER A 31 -15.07 4.67 -17.15
N CYS A 32 -15.74 4.85 -16.01
CA CYS A 32 -15.88 3.83 -14.98
C CYS A 32 -17.19 4.01 -14.21
N ARG A 33 -17.95 2.92 -14.04
CA ARG A 33 -19.23 2.89 -13.29
C ARG A 33 -20.30 3.89 -13.81
N GLY A 34 -20.20 4.31 -15.06
CA GLY A 34 -21.11 5.26 -15.68
C GLY A 34 -20.73 6.73 -15.54
N ASP A 35 -19.63 7.01 -14.87
CA ASP A 35 -19.03 8.33 -14.72
C ASP A 35 -17.77 8.45 -15.56
N GLU A 36 -17.41 9.71 -15.90
CA GLU A 36 -16.25 10.06 -16.70
C GLU A 36 -15.25 10.87 -15.87
N TYR A 37 -13.97 10.54 -16.01
CA TYR A 37 -12.88 11.17 -15.26
C TYR A 37 -11.72 11.52 -16.17
N ASP A 38 -11.22 12.73 -16.05
CA ASP A 38 -9.97 13.15 -16.69
C ASP A 38 -8.85 13.03 -15.66
N MET A 39 -7.89 12.17 -15.93
CA MET A 39 -6.76 11.89 -15.02
C MET A 39 -5.48 12.49 -15.58
N GLU A 40 -4.68 13.06 -14.69
CA GLU A 40 -3.37 13.66 -14.97
C GLU A 40 -2.28 13.12 -14.00
N PRO A 41 -1.00 13.47 -14.20
CA PRO A 41 0.06 13.06 -13.27
C PRO A 41 -0.22 13.49 -11.84
N GLY A 42 -0.09 12.55 -10.90
CA GLY A 42 -0.44 12.73 -9.48
C GLY A 42 -1.82 12.21 -9.10
N ASP A 43 -2.65 11.83 -10.08
CA ASP A 43 -3.94 11.19 -9.82
C ASP A 43 -3.76 9.69 -9.58
N MET A 44 -4.60 9.16 -8.69
CA MET A 44 -4.60 7.75 -8.32
C MET A 44 -5.87 7.06 -8.83
N LEU A 45 -5.69 5.86 -9.40
CA LEU A 45 -6.76 4.97 -9.83
C LEU A 45 -7.06 3.93 -8.76
N LEU A 46 -8.34 3.78 -8.41
CA LEU A 46 -8.84 2.90 -7.36
C LEU A 46 -9.99 2.04 -7.91
N LEU A 47 -9.69 0.89 -8.49
CA LEU A 47 -10.71 -0.01 -9.02
C LEU A 47 -10.99 -1.17 -8.03
N ASN A 48 -12.27 -1.41 -7.78
CA ASN A 48 -12.70 -2.63 -7.11
C ASN A 48 -12.69 -3.81 -8.11
N PRO A 49 -12.66 -5.06 -7.63
CA PRO A 49 -12.89 -6.21 -8.49
C PRO A 49 -14.18 -6.04 -9.30
N ARG A 50 -14.06 -6.32 -10.61
CA ARG A 50 -15.13 -6.24 -11.59
C ARG A 50 -15.68 -4.84 -11.92
N ASP A 51 -15.00 -3.78 -11.56
CA ASP A 51 -15.30 -2.46 -12.08
C ASP A 51 -15.01 -2.40 -13.57
N ASN A 52 -16.08 -2.32 -14.37
CA ASN A 52 -15.96 -2.10 -15.81
C ASN A 52 -15.43 -0.71 -16.11
N HIS A 53 -14.39 -0.64 -16.94
CA HIS A 53 -13.77 0.64 -17.29
C HIS A 53 -13.14 0.63 -18.66
N THR A 54 -13.04 1.81 -19.25
CA THR A 54 -12.22 2.11 -20.44
C THR A 54 -11.24 3.22 -20.10
N CYS A 55 -10.11 3.23 -20.77
CA CYS A 55 -9.14 4.29 -20.59
C CYS A 55 -8.49 4.63 -21.94
N GLU A 56 -8.51 5.92 -22.32
CA GLU A 56 -7.92 6.39 -23.57
C GLU A 56 -7.12 7.68 -23.38
N SER A 57 -6.22 7.95 -24.34
CA SER A 57 -5.49 9.21 -24.36
C SER A 57 -6.43 10.34 -24.71
N ARG A 58 -6.34 11.46 -23.98
CA ARG A 58 -7.08 12.66 -24.26
C ARG A 58 -6.34 13.63 -25.21
N ASP A 59 -5.03 13.64 -25.13
CA ASP A 59 -4.15 14.59 -25.79
C ASP A 59 -3.21 13.93 -26.80
N GLY A 60 -3.35 12.63 -27.04
CA GLY A 60 -2.46 11.86 -27.91
C GLY A 60 -1.05 11.65 -27.35
N GLN A 61 -0.80 12.01 -26.10
CA GLN A 61 0.48 11.79 -25.43
C GLN A 61 0.60 10.38 -24.85
N PRO A 62 1.82 9.84 -24.77
CA PRO A 62 2.05 8.54 -24.16
C PRO A 62 1.78 8.56 -22.66
N LEU A 63 1.23 7.47 -22.15
CA LEU A 63 1.00 7.23 -20.72
C LEU A 63 2.19 6.51 -20.09
N ASP A 64 2.65 7.04 -18.97
CA ASP A 64 3.43 6.30 -17.99
C ASP A 64 2.54 6.06 -16.76
N TYR A 65 2.28 4.79 -16.46
CA TYR A 65 1.34 4.36 -15.43
C TYR A 65 1.93 3.21 -14.62
N ARG A 66 1.69 3.24 -13.33
CA ARG A 66 2.12 2.20 -12.40
C ARG A 66 0.95 1.71 -11.57
N CYS A 67 0.87 0.41 -11.32
CA CYS A 67 -0.17 -0.13 -10.47
C CYS A 67 0.25 -1.39 -9.72
N LEU A 68 -0.45 -1.62 -8.62
CA LEU A 68 -0.50 -2.86 -7.88
C LEU A 68 -1.84 -3.54 -8.17
N ASN A 69 -1.80 -4.81 -8.53
CA ASN A 69 -2.97 -5.67 -8.57
C ASN A 69 -3.00 -6.47 -7.26
N ILE A 70 -4.09 -6.34 -6.51
CA ILE A 70 -4.23 -6.96 -5.18
C ILE A 70 -5.42 -7.91 -5.22
N ASP A 71 -5.14 -9.19 -5.09
CA ASP A 71 -6.21 -10.21 -5.07
C ASP A 71 -7.14 -10.00 -3.88
N ALA A 72 -8.42 -10.35 -4.06
CA ALA A 72 -9.46 -10.12 -3.06
C ALA A 72 -9.14 -10.77 -1.70
N ASP A 73 -8.58 -11.99 -1.70
CA ASP A 73 -8.18 -12.69 -0.49
C ASP A 73 -6.97 -12.06 0.19
N VAL A 74 -6.03 -11.49 -0.56
CA VAL A 74 -4.91 -10.69 -0.03
C VAL A 74 -5.43 -9.42 0.62
N MET A 75 -6.36 -8.72 -0.04
CA MET A 75 -6.99 -7.52 0.50
C MET A 75 -7.74 -7.82 1.81
N VAL A 76 -8.53 -8.88 1.87
CA VAL A 76 -9.25 -9.29 3.11
C VAL A 76 -8.27 -9.56 4.25
N ARG A 77 -7.17 -10.27 3.99
CA ARG A 77 -6.13 -10.52 5.00
C ARG A 77 -5.49 -9.22 5.48
N ALA A 78 -5.12 -8.35 4.55
CA ALA A 78 -4.52 -7.07 4.89
C ALA A 78 -5.46 -6.18 5.69
N VAL A 79 -6.73 -6.09 5.30
CA VAL A 79 -7.76 -5.34 6.05
C VAL A 79 -7.93 -5.90 7.46
N LYS A 80 -7.95 -7.23 7.62
CA LYS A 80 -8.01 -7.86 8.94
C LYS A 80 -6.81 -7.47 9.82
N GLU A 81 -5.60 -7.46 9.27
CA GLU A 81 -4.39 -7.03 9.99
C GLU A 81 -4.49 -5.56 10.42
N VAL A 82 -4.96 -4.69 9.53
CA VAL A 82 -5.00 -3.25 9.71
C VAL A 82 -6.16 -2.79 10.59
N ILE A 83 -7.36 -3.32 10.36
CA ILE A 83 -8.62 -2.89 10.99
C ILE A 83 -9.05 -3.83 12.12
N GLY A 84 -8.56 -5.06 12.13
CA GLY A 84 -8.93 -6.09 13.13
C GLY A 84 -10.17 -6.91 12.78
N CYS A 85 -10.81 -6.67 11.64
CA CYS A 85 -11.94 -7.45 11.16
C CYS A 85 -11.85 -7.72 9.65
N SER A 86 -12.38 -8.89 9.23
CA SER A 86 -12.32 -9.33 7.84
C SER A 86 -13.51 -8.78 7.06
N TYR A 87 -13.25 -7.99 6.04
CA TYR A 87 -14.24 -7.58 5.02
C TYR A 87 -13.53 -7.18 3.72
N LEU A 88 -14.27 -7.10 2.64
CA LEU A 88 -13.81 -6.54 1.38
C LEU A 88 -14.11 -5.03 1.38
N PRO A 89 -13.10 -4.17 1.38
CA PRO A 89 -13.33 -2.74 1.25
C PRO A 89 -13.89 -2.42 -0.13
N ASN A 90 -14.69 -1.38 -0.21
CA ASN A 90 -15.21 -0.89 -1.48
C ASN A 90 -14.81 0.57 -1.65
N PHE A 91 -13.97 0.84 -2.64
CA PHE A 91 -13.60 2.20 -3.00
C PHE A 91 -14.82 2.93 -3.57
N GLU A 92 -15.16 4.06 -2.99
CA GLU A 92 -16.34 4.83 -3.39
C GLU A 92 -16.19 5.44 -4.77
N LYS A 93 -15.02 5.98 -5.04
CA LYS A 93 -14.67 6.64 -6.31
C LYS A 93 -13.52 5.92 -6.98
N PRO A 94 -13.55 5.76 -8.30
CA PRO A 94 -12.46 5.11 -9.03
C PRO A 94 -11.23 6.00 -9.21
N VAL A 95 -11.34 7.30 -8.92
CA VAL A 95 -10.23 8.26 -9.05
C VAL A 95 -10.11 9.09 -7.78
N ALA A 96 -8.89 9.22 -7.29
CA ALA A 96 -8.50 10.20 -6.27
C ALA A 96 -7.55 11.21 -6.93
N PHE A 97 -8.03 12.46 -7.07
CA PHE A 97 -7.29 13.53 -7.71
C PHE A 97 -6.21 14.09 -6.79
N GLN A 98 -5.00 14.28 -7.32
CA GLN A 98 -3.83 14.86 -6.65
C GLN A 98 -3.63 14.29 -5.25
N SER A 99 -3.65 12.96 -5.16
CA SER A 99 -3.60 12.25 -3.89
C SER A 99 -2.19 12.28 -3.28
N GLU A 100 -2.08 12.70 -2.02
CA GLU A 100 -0.83 12.61 -1.26
C GLU A 100 -0.33 11.16 -1.10
N MET A 101 -1.21 10.16 -1.26
CA MET A 101 -0.86 8.75 -1.19
C MET A 101 -0.08 8.23 -2.40
N VAL A 102 -0.01 8.97 -3.49
CA VAL A 102 0.77 8.59 -4.68
C VAL A 102 2.22 8.32 -4.31
N GLU A 103 2.80 9.08 -3.38
CA GLU A 103 4.19 8.86 -2.96
C GLU A 103 4.37 7.55 -2.17
N SER A 104 3.44 7.23 -1.28
CA SER A 104 3.43 5.94 -0.56
C SER A 104 3.29 4.77 -1.52
N LEU A 105 2.37 4.87 -2.49
CA LEU A 105 2.16 3.87 -3.53
C LEU A 105 3.39 3.73 -4.44
N ARG A 106 4.02 4.84 -4.82
CA ARG A 106 5.26 4.85 -5.61
C ARG A 106 6.39 4.14 -4.88
N THR A 107 6.56 4.42 -3.59
CA THR A 107 7.59 3.81 -2.75
C THR A 107 7.40 2.29 -2.66
N LEU A 108 6.19 1.82 -2.40
CA LEU A 108 5.88 0.39 -2.40
C LEU A 108 6.12 -0.24 -3.77
N HIS A 109 5.62 0.39 -4.85
CA HIS A 109 5.83 -0.11 -6.21
C HIS A 109 7.32 -0.26 -6.54
N GLN A 110 8.13 0.75 -6.20
CA GLN A 110 9.59 0.71 -6.42
C GLN A 110 10.25 -0.40 -5.60
N SER A 111 9.85 -0.63 -4.34
CA SER A 111 10.41 -1.69 -3.50
C SER A 111 10.12 -3.08 -4.08
N VAL A 112 8.92 -3.28 -4.65
CA VAL A 112 8.55 -4.51 -5.35
C VAL A 112 9.41 -4.70 -6.62
N MET A 113 9.55 -3.65 -7.44
CA MET A 113 10.31 -3.71 -8.70
C MET A 113 11.81 -3.94 -8.48
N LYS A 114 12.38 -3.38 -7.41
CA LYS A 114 13.78 -3.57 -7.02
C LYS A 114 14.03 -4.87 -6.27
N LYS A 115 12.99 -5.66 -6.01
CA LYS A 115 13.06 -6.91 -5.23
C LYS A 115 13.67 -6.70 -3.83
N GLU A 116 13.29 -5.60 -3.18
CA GLU A 116 13.69 -5.33 -1.80
C GLU A 116 13.21 -6.44 -0.84
N THR A 117 13.64 -6.36 0.41
CA THR A 117 13.31 -7.39 1.41
C THR A 117 11.79 -7.54 1.60
N GLU A 118 11.33 -8.75 1.90
CA GLU A 118 9.91 -9.00 2.18
C GLU A 118 9.42 -8.15 3.36
N PHE A 119 10.28 -7.99 4.38
CA PHE A 119 9.95 -7.17 5.55
C PHE A 119 9.58 -5.73 5.15
N LEU A 120 10.39 -5.06 4.33
CA LEU A 120 10.10 -3.70 3.87
C LEU A 120 8.80 -3.65 3.06
N LYS A 121 8.62 -4.59 2.12
CA LYS A 121 7.43 -4.63 1.27
C LYS A 121 6.15 -4.84 2.07
N GLU A 122 6.17 -5.76 3.04
CA GLU A 122 5.02 -6.00 3.93
C GLU A 122 4.69 -4.76 4.76
N GLU A 123 5.68 -4.11 5.34
CA GLU A 123 5.50 -2.90 6.14
C GLU A 123 4.86 -1.77 5.33
N LEU A 124 5.43 -1.48 4.14
CA LEU A 124 4.90 -0.47 3.23
C LEU A 124 3.48 -0.81 2.74
N PHE A 125 3.22 -2.09 2.48
CA PHE A 125 1.91 -2.56 2.04
C PHE A 125 0.84 -2.35 3.12
N TYR A 126 1.09 -2.74 4.37
CA TYR A 126 0.11 -2.54 5.44
C TYR A 126 -0.14 -1.06 5.75
N ILE A 127 0.89 -0.21 5.67
CA ILE A 127 0.73 1.24 5.81
C ILE A 127 -0.16 1.79 4.70
N LEU A 128 0.08 1.38 3.44
CA LEU A 128 -0.73 1.80 2.30
C LEU A 128 -2.19 1.34 2.44
N ILE A 129 -2.44 0.07 2.81
CA ILE A 129 -3.81 -0.45 2.98
C ILE A 129 -4.55 0.29 4.09
N GLU A 130 -3.89 0.63 5.19
CA GLU A 130 -4.52 1.45 6.24
C GLU A 130 -5.01 2.79 5.70
N GLN A 131 -4.15 3.50 4.97
CA GLN A 131 -4.48 4.80 4.41
C GLN A 131 -5.63 4.69 3.40
N LEU A 132 -5.56 3.71 2.48
CA LEU A 132 -6.61 3.47 1.47
C LEU A 132 -7.97 3.21 2.11
N VAL A 133 -8.02 2.36 3.13
CA VAL A 133 -9.27 2.02 3.80
C VAL A 133 -9.84 3.21 4.56
N LYS A 134 -8.99 4.01 5.20
CA LYS A 134 -9.44 5.20 5.95
C LYS A 134 -9.97 6.31 5.07
N GLU A 135 -9.32 6.56 3.94
CA GLU A 135 -9.58 7.74 3.13
C GLU A 135 -10.60 7.49 2.02
N TYR A 136 -10.63 6.28 1.48
CA TYR A 136 -11.40 6.01 0.25
C TYR A 136 -12.50 4.97 0.41
N THR A 137 -12.79 4.51 1.66
CA THR A 137 -13.88 3.57 1.91
C THR A 137 -14.78 4.01 3.07
N ASN A 138 -16.09 3.68 3.00
CA ASN A 138 -17.08 4.07 4.03
C ASN A 138 -17.10 3.14 5.26
N ASN A 139 -16.43 2.00 5.26
CA ASN A 139 -16.55 1.01 6.32
C ASN A 139 -15.37 1.09 7.29
N GLN A 140 -15.45 1.94 8.32
CA GLN A 140 -14.45 2.02 9.39
C GLN A 140 -14.98 1.54 10.73
N PRO A 141 -14.63 0.33 11.20
CA PRO A 141 -14.78 -0.02 12.60
C PRO A 141 -13.77 0.75 13.48
N LEU A 142 -14.22 1.29 14.60
CA LEU A 142 -13.38 2.04 15.54
C LEU A 142 -12.28 1.18 16.17
N LEU A 143 -11.03 1.59 16.02
CA LEU A 143 -9.85 0.93 16.61
C LEU A 143 -9.64 1.38 18.06
N LYS A 144 -9.55 0.43 19.00
CA LYS A 144 -9.11 0.67 20.38
C LYS A 144 -7.60 0.39 20.52
N SER A 145 -6.83 1.36 21.02
CA SER A 145 -5.37 1.22 21.25
C SER A 145 -5.05 0.76 22.68
N ARG A 146 -4.11 -0.18 22.84
CA ARG A 146 -3.44 -0.53 24.11
C ARG A 146 -1.92 -0.60 23.89
N PHE A 147 -1.15 -0.08 24.85
CA PHE A 147 0.33 0.02 24.87
C PHE A 147 0.90 -0.98 25.91
N SER A 148 2.14 -1.43 25.94
CA SER A 148 3.46 -0.92 25.70
C SER A 148 4.63 -1.91 25.91
N GLU A 149 4.60 -2.89 26.89
CA GLU A 149 5.74 -3.79 27.16
C GLU A 149 6.16 -4.62 25.94
N PRO A 150 5.24 -5.19 25.11
CA PRO A 150 5.62 -5.94 23.92
C PRO A 150 6.47 -5.15 22.93
N ILE A 151 6.26 -3.83 22.80
CA ILE A 151 7.02 -3.00 21.86
C ILE A 151 8.47 -2.79 22.32
N LYS A 152 8.70 -2.69 23.62
CA LYS A 152 10.07 -2.65 24.18
C LYS A 152 10.80 -3.98 23.94
N LEU A 153 10.08 -5.10 24.05
CA LEU A 153 10.62 -6.43 23.76
C LEU A 153 11.05 -6.56 22.30
N VAL A 154 10.21 -6.08 21.37
CA VAL A 154 10.56 -6.03 19.93
C VAL A 154 11.80 -5.19 19.70
N LYS A 155 11.87 -3.99 20.29
CA LYS A 155 13.07 -3.14 20.16
C LYS A 155 14.31 -3.87 20.64
N LYS A 156 14.26 -4.48 21.82
CA LYS A 156 15.38 -5.25 22.36
C LYS A 156 15.77 -6.40 21.43
N HIS A 157 14.80 -7.13 20.89
CA HIS A 157 15.07 -8.20 19.93
C HIS A 157 15.79 -7.70 18.67
N LEU A 158 15.40 -6.54 18.15
CA LEU A 158 16.07 -5.91 17.02
C LEU A 158 17.51 -5.52 17.37
N ASP A 159 17.73 -4.95 18.57
CA ASP A 159 19.08 -4.58 19.04
C ASP A 159 19.99 -5.80 19.18
N ASP A 160 19.48 -6.90 19.72
CA ASP A 160 20.26 -8.10 20.03
C ASP A 160 20.50 -8.98 18.77
N ASN A 161 19.67 -8.88 17.74
CA ASN A 161 19.65 -9.81 16.60
C ASN A 161 19.78 -9.15 15.23
N PHE A 162 20.22 -7.89 15.14
CA PHE A 162 20.26 -7.11 13.91
C PHE A 162 21.05 -7.76 12.76
N ILE A 163 22.04 -8.62 13.06
CA ILE A 163 22.85 -9.34 12.06
C ILE A 163 22.01 -10.43 11.38
N ASN A 164 21.01 -10.99 12.09
CA ASN A 164 20.22 -12.10 11.61
C ASN A 164 19.13 -11.63 10.64
N GLN A 165 18.59 -12.60 9.88
CA GLN A 165 17.39 -12.34 9.10
C GLN A 165 16.17 -12.25 10.04
N ILE A 166 15.55 -11.08 10.09
CA ILE A 166 14.35 -10.83 10.91
C ILE A 166 13.17 -10.62 9.98
N SER A 167 12.05 -11.24 10.30
CA SER A 167 10.79 -11.10 9.58
C SER A 167 9.75 -10.33 10.41
N LEU A 168 8.77 -9.75 9.75
CA LEU A 168 7.65 -9.11 10.43
C LEU A 168 6.78 -10.15 11.17
N ASP A 169 6.72 -11.39 10.66
CA ASP A 169 6.04 -12.50 11.35
C ASP A 169 6.67 -12.80 12.71
N SER A 170 7.99 -12.98 12.75
CA SER A 170 8.70 -13.27 14.00
C SER A 170 8.53 -12.15 15.04
N LEU A 171 8.52 -10.90 14.61
CA LEU A 171 8.28 -9.76 15.48
C LEU A 171 6.83 -9.69 15.97
N SER A 172 5.88 -10.03 15.10
CA SER A 172 4.44 -10.10 15.42
C SER A 172 4.16 -11.18 16.47
N GLU A 173 4.73 -12.36 16.32
CA GLU A 173 4.65 -13.45 17.31
C GLU A 173 5.27 -13.04 18.64
N LEU A 174 6.47 -12.46 18.61
CA LEU A 174 7.16 -11.99 19.81
C LEU A 174 6.35 -10.97 20.60
N ALA A 175 5.70 -10.03 19.89
CA ALA A 175 4.87 -9.00 20.48
C ALA A 175 3.46 -9.47 20.85
N GLN A 176 3.04 -10.65 20.42
CA GLN A 176 1.65 -11.14 20.50
C GLN A 176 0.64 -10.12 19.93
N MET A 177 1.00 -9.50 18.81
CA MET A 177 0.20 -8.50 18.10
C MET A 177 0.13 -8.86 16.62
N ASN A 178 -0.91 -8.39 15.91
CA ASN A 178 -0.87 -8.46 14.46
C ASN A 178 0.19 -7.50 13.89
N LYS A 179 0.65 -7.80 12.68
CA LYS A 179 1.74 -7.09 11.99
C LYS A 179 1.52 -5.58 11.94
N TYR A 180 0.32 -5.16 11.55
CA TYR A 180 -0.01 -3.76 11.44
C TYR A 180 -0.01 -3.03 12.79
N THR A 181 -0.63 -3.62 13.83
CA THR A 181 -0.62 -3.07 15.18
C THR A 181 0.79 -2.92 15.73
N LEU A 182 1.66 -3.89 15.46
CA LEU A 182 3.08 -3.84 15.78
C LEU A 182 3.76 -2.63 15.11
N ILE A 183 3.65 -2.51 13.79
CA ILE A 183 4.26 -1.41 13.01
C ILE A 183 3.83 -0.06 13.59
N ARG A 184 2.52 0.14 13.74
CA ARG A 184 1.94 1.39 14.22
C ARG A 184 2.38 1.74 15.65
N ASN A 185 2.34 0.77 16.56
CA ASN A 185 2.72 0.99 17.95
C ASN A 185 4.23 1.24 18.10
N PHE A 186 5.05 0.55 17.31
CA PHE A 186 6.48 0.76 17.28
C PHE A 186 6.83 2.17 16.76
N ALA A 187 6.25 2.56 15.63
CA ALA A 187 6.46 3.89 15.05
C ALA A 187 5.98 5.00 16.00
N ARG A 188 4.84 4.80 16.68
CA ARG A 188 4.35 5.76 17.68
C ARG A 188 5.30 5.86 18.90
N SER A 189 5.96 4.76 19.28
CA SER A 189 6.85 4.72 20.45
C SER A 189 8.25 5.27 20.15
N PHE A 190 8.76 5.05 18.94
CA PHE A 190 10.15 5.36 18.58
C PHE A 190 10.30 6.35 17.43
N GLY A 191 9.22 6.82 16.83
CA GLY A 191 9.22 7.80 15.75
C GLY A 191 9.58 7.22 14.37
N ILE A 192 9.96 5.94 14.30
CA ILE A 192 10.34 5.23 13.06
C ILE A 192 9.78 3.81 13.08
N THR A 193 9.61 3.21 11.90
CA THR A 193 9.07 1.85 11.78
C THR A 193 10.09 0.80 12.24
N PRO A 194 9.67 -0.45 12.55
CA PRO A 194 10.58 -1.55 12.87
C PRO A 194 11.66 -1.79 11.82
N TYR A 195 11.29 -1.71 10.53
CA TYR A 195 12.25 -1.87 9.44
C TYR A 195 13.29 -0.75 9.41
N GLN A 196 12.85 0.50 9.47
CA GLN A 196 13.75 1.67 9.51
C GLN A 196 14.69 1.62 10.72
N TYR A 197 14.18 1.17 11.86
CA TYR A 197 14.97 0.97 13.07
C TYR A 197 16.07 -0.07 12.84
N LEU A 198 15.72 -1.24 12.29
CA LEU A 198 16.67 -2.32 11.98
C LEU A 198 17.76 -1.86 11.02
N GLU A 199 17.40 -1.18 9.95
CA GLU A 199 18.37 -0.64 8.98
C GLU A 199 19.30 0.39 9.62
N THR A 200 18.78 1.25 10.50
CA THR A 200 19.59 2.23 11.22
C THR A 200 20.64 1.55 12.10
N ILE A 201 20.27 0.49 12.83
CA ILE A 201 21.22 -0.27 13.65
C ILE A 201 22.29 -0.91 12.77
N ARG A 202 21.90 -1.57 11.68
CA ARG A 202 22.83 -2.22 10.74
C ARG A 202 23.87 -1.24 10.18
N VAL A 203 23.39 -0.08 9.74
CA VAL A 203 24.29 0.97 9.22
C VAL A 203 25.25 1.47 10.30
N ASN A 204 24.77 1.66 11.54
CA ASN A 204 25.61 2.14 12.64
C ASN A 204 26.68 1.13 13.06
N HIS A 205 26.40 -0.17 12.96
CA HIS A 205 27.38 -1.22 13.26
C HIS A 205 28.32 -1.54 12.08
N ALA A 206 28.03 -1.06 10.88
CA ALA A 206 28.90 -1.22 9.70
C ALA A 206 29.99 -0.13 9.57
N LYS A 207 29.97 0.88 10.42
CA LYS A 207 30.97 1.96 10.49
C LYS A 207 32.12 1.59 11.42
#